data_71472dae960d01f5b87e87899e018199
#
_entry.id   71472dae960d01f5b87e87899e018199
#
_cell.length_a   1.000
_cell.length_b   1.000
_cell.length_c   1.000
_cell.angle_alpha   90.00
_cell.angle_beta   90.00
_cell.angle_gamma   90.00
#
_symmetry.space_group_name_H-M   'P 1'
#
loop_
_entity.id
_entity.type
_entity.pdbx_description
1 polymer ?
#
loop_
_entity_poly.entity_id
_entity_poly.type
_entity_poly.pdbx_seq_one_letter_code
_entity_poly.pdbx_strand_id
1 'polypeptide(L)'
;VDKEKNWEEGRSACTLAKYFTTPNIEESDGIKKIKEYFEALGFSNPRFEYAEIEHPSPFDKYSRPRMQDLVIKGESEKGRILACIEAKVDEKFGNEVLNQAYKKAKQDKIKYPNSNRQNRIEELCDKYLNVSAESIKFGDENNIRYQLLHYLAGSICEANEKDNVVFMPIMVFKTDEYNKKKGDRNREDYDRFIKALKFEMCNEEKQIRKRTFGNVDVYISYIEIDFQN
;
A
#
# COMPACT_ATOMS: atom_id res chain seq x y z
N VAL A 1 8.02 -11.35 17.90
CA VAL A 1 8.11 -9.99 17.36
C VAL A 1 7.47 -9.09 18.41
N ASP A 2 8.27 -8.17 18.98
CA ASP A 2 7.82 -7.23 20.00
C ASP A 2 6.71 -6.33 19.41
N LYS A 3 5.47 -6.68 19.67
CA LYS A 3 4.30 -5.90 19.24
C LYS A 3 4.30 -4.49 19.86
N GLU A 4 4.91 -4.30 21.03
CA GLU A 4 4.96 -3.02 21.73
C GLU A 4 5.79 -1.94 21.02
N LYS A 5 6.82 -2.31 20.25
CA LYS A 5 7.67 -1.33 19.53
C LYS A 5 7.01 -0.63 18.34
N ASN A 6 5.91 -1.15 17.83
CA ASN A 6 5.20 -0.56 16.70
C ASN A 6 4.05 0.37 17.13
N TRP A 7 3.71 0.41 18.44
CA TRP A 7 2.62 1.20 19.02
C TRP A 7 3.13 2.43 19.76
N GLU A 8 4.07 3.12 19.16
CA GLU A 8 4.60 4.38 19.68
C GLU A 8 3.67 5.54 19.29
N GLU A 9 3.33 6.39 20.25
CA GLU A 9 2.47 7.55 20.02
C GLU A 9 3.08 8.49 18.98
N GLY A 10 2.24 9.06 18.09
CA GLY A 10 2.70 9.89 16.98
C GLY A 10 3.31 9.13 15.81
N ARG A 11 3.40 7.78 15.86
CA ARG A 11 3.87 6.94 14.76
C ARG A 11 2.70 6.30 13.99
N SER A 12 2.98 5.80 12.79
CA SER A 12 1.97 5.42 11.81
C SER A 12 0.91 4.44 12.32
N ALA A 13 1.30 3.35 12.99
CA ALA A 13 0.35 2.34 13.47
C ALA A 13 -0.62 2.89 14.53
N CYS A 14 -0.09 3.61 15.54
CA CYS A 14 -0.89 4.21 16.60
C CYS A 14 -1.81 5.30 16.04
N THR A 15 -1.29 6.17 15.17
CA THR A 15 -2.05 7.26 14.56
C THR A 15 -3.16 6.72 13.65
N LEU A 16 -2.87 5.70 12.84
CA LEU A 16 -3.86 5.03 12.00
C LEU A 16 -5.01 4.47 12.85
N ALA A 17 -4.68 3.76 13.93
CA ALA A 17 -5.68 3.22 14.83
C ALA A 17 -6.56 4.33 15.43
N LYS A 18 -5.98 5.39 15.95
CA LYS A 18 -6.74 6.55 16.49
C LYS A 18 -7.66 7.17 15.43
N TYR A 19 -7.18 7.30 14.18
CA TYR A 19 -7.92 7.92 13.08
C TYR A 19 -9.13 7.11 12.63
N PHE A 20 -9.05 5.77 12.74
CA PHE A 20 -10.12 4.85 12.35
C PHE A 20 -10.95 4.32 13.52
N THR A 21 -10.54 4.53 14.77
CA THR A 21 -11.24 3.98 15.94
C THR A 21 -12.08 5.06 16.62
N THR A 22 -13.39 4.84 16.64
CA THR A 22 -14.38 5.58 17.46
C THR A 22 -15.41 4.58 17.97
N PRO A 23 -16.24 4.91 18.99
CA PRO A 23 -17.32 4.03 19.44
C PRO A 23 -18.27 3.58 18.30
N ASN A 24 -18.46 4.44 17.32
CA ASN A 24 -19.16 4.11 16.06
C ASN A 24 -18.18 4.27 14.90
N ILE A 25 -17.73 3.18 14.30
CA ILE A 25 -16.74 3.16 13.22
C ILE A 25 -17.14 4.04 12.04
N GLU A 26 -18.43 4.11 11.71
CA GLU A 26 -18.98 4.93 10.63
C GLU A 26 -18.77 6.44 10.85
N GLU A 27 -18.57 6.86 12.07
CA GLU A 27 -18.33 8.26 12.46
C GLU A 27 -16.86 8.62 12.48
N SER A 28 -15.94 7.64 12.34
CA SER A 28 -14.51 7.91 12.34
C SER A 28 -14.10 8.77 11.14
N ASP A 29 -13.12 9.65 11.37
CA ASP A 29 -12.59 10.51 10.31
C ASP A 29 -11.94 9.69 9.19
N GLY A 30 -11.35 8.54 9.54
CA GLY A 30 -10.79 7.60 8.59
C GLY A 30 -11.83 7.03 7.65
N ILE A 31 -12.95 6.55 8.16
CA ILE A 31 -14.06 6.01 7.34
C ILE A 31 -14.68 7.11 6.49
N LYS A 32 -14.94 8.30 7.03
CA LYS A 32 -15.44 9.45 6.25
C LYS A 32 -14.49 9.77 5.10
N LYS A 33 -13.18 9.81 5.37
CA LYS A 33 -12.17 10.05 4.34
C LYS A 33 -12.20 9.00 3.24
N ILE A 34 -12.27 7.71 3.57
CA ILE A 34 -12.35 6.63 2.58
C ILE A 34 -13.65 6.70 1.76
N LYS A 35 -14.79 7.04 2.39
CA LYS A 35 -16.06 7.27 1.69
C LYS A 35 -15.95 8.35 0.62
N GLU A 36 -15.38 9.53 0.97
CA GLU A 36 -15.15 10.62 0.01
C GLU A 36 -14.39 10.17 -1.25
N TYR A 37 -13.37 9.32 -1.07
CA TYR A 37 -12.58 8.81 -2.20
C TYR A 37 -13.35 7.82 -3.06
N PHE A 38 -14.13 6.91 -2.47
CA PHE A 38 -14.99 6.03 -3.24
C PHE A 38 -16.09 6.78 -3.99
N GLU A 39 -16.69 7.78 -3.36
CA GLU A 39 -17.67 8.66 -4.02
C GLU A 39 -17.05 9.44 -5.20
N ALA A 40 -15.83 9.97 -5.03
CA ALA A 40 -15.07 10.63 -6.09
C ALA A 40 -14.71 9.68 -7.26
N LEU A 41 -14.65 8.38 -7.01
CA LEU A 41 -14.51 7.32 -8.01
C LEU A 41 -15.87 6.88 -8.60
N GLY A 42 -16.97 7.48 -8.14
CA GLY A 42 -18.33 7.20 -8.60
C GLY A 42 -18.96 5.96 -7.96
N PHE A 43 -18.45 5.49 -6.83
CA PHE A 43 -19.08 4.46 -6.01
C PHE A 43 -20.02 5.13 -5.01
N SER A 44 -21.30 5.24 -5.37
CA SER A 44 -22.31 5.92 -4.56
C SER A 44 -22.67 5.11 -3.31
N ASN A 45 -22.94 5.81 -2.21
CA ASN A 45 -23.39 5.24 -0.94
C ASN A 45 -22.49 4.09 -0.41
N PRO A 46 -21.17 4.28 -0.28
CA PRO A 46 -20.28 3.23 0.23
C PRO A 46 -20.62 2.91 1.68
N ARG A 47 -20.78 1.60 1.97
CA ARG A 47 -21.03 1.05 3.30
C ARG A 47 -19.93 0.05 3.62
N PHE A 48 -19.33 0.16 4.80
CA PHE A 48 -18.23 -0.70 5.21
C PHE A 48 -18.71 -1.74 6.23
N GLU A 49 -18.39 -3.00 5.97
CA GLU A 49 -18.83 -4.16 6.74
C GLU A 49 -17.69 -4.78 7.57
N TYR A 50 -16.45 -4.50 7.16
CA TYR A 50 -15.27 -5.13 7.74
C TYR A 50 -14.09 -4.17 7.72
N ALA A 51 -13.34 -4.12 8.83
CA ALA A 51 -12.08 -3.43 8.93
C ALA A 51 -11.12 -4.22 9.84
N GLU A 52 -9.90 -4.48 9.37
CA GLU A 52 -8.88 -5.22 10.13
C GLU A 52 -7.53 -4.56 10.00
N ILE A 53 -6.94 -4.22 11.15
CA ILE A 53 -5.57 -3.68 11.27
C ILE A 53 -4.57 -4.84 11.24
N GLU A 54 -3.40 -4.61 10.63
CA GLU A 54 -2.36 -5.62 10.44
C GLU A 54 -2.89 -6.89 9.75
N HIS A 55 -3.70 -6.71 8.70
CA HIS A 55 -4.33 -7.79 7.96
C HIS A 55 -3.31 -8.58 7.11
N PRO A 56 -3.23 -9.92 7.27
CA PRO A 56 -2.31 -10.75 6.50
C PRO A 56 -2.85 -11.03 5.08
N SER A 57 -2.34 -10.32 4.08
CA SER A 57 -2.71 -10.52 2.67
C SER A 57 -1.72 -11.45 1.97
N PRO A 58 -2.12 -12.66 1.58
CA PRO A 58 -1.30 -13.50 0.71
C PRO A 58 -1.17 -12.82 -0.67
N PHE A 59 0.01 -12.86 -1.27
CA PHE A 59 0.25 -12.22 -2.57
C PHE A 59 1.02 -13.10 -3.56
N ASP A 60 1.44 -14.26 -3.09
CA ASP A 60 2.13 -15.27 -3.86
C ASP A 60 1.94 -16.67 -3.24
N LYS A 61 2.55 -17.69 -3.86
CA LYS A 61 2.50 -19.10 -3.40
C LYS A 61 3.40 -19.42 -2.20
N TYR A 62 4.18 -18.43 -1.71
CA TYR A 62 5.13 -18.65 -0.62
C TYR A 62 4.51 -18.31 0.73
N SER A 63 5.04 -18.89 1.80
CA SER A 63 4.70 -18.52 3.17
C SER A 63 5.16 -17.10 3.50
N ARG A 64 4.55 -16.45 4.46
CA ARG A 64 4.72 -15.05 4.90
C ARG A 64 3.96 -14.08 4.01
N PRO A 65 2.69 -13.86 4.34
CA PRO A 65 1.85 -12.86 3.69
C PRO A 65 2.42 -11.45 3.90
N ARG A 66 1.99 -10.51 3.07
CA ARG A 66 2.14 -9.09 3.36
C ARG A 66 1.18 -8.73 4.50
N MET A 67 1.67 -8.02 5.50
CA MET A 67 0.79 -7.36 6.48
C MET A 67 0.38 -6.01 5.90
N GLN A 68 -0.91 -5.83 5.64
CA GLN A 68 -1.50 -4.54 5.31
C GLN A 68 -1.76 -3.78 6.60
N ASP A 69 -1.46 -2.49 6.65
CA ASP A 69 -1.66 -1.73 7.89
C ASP A 69 -3.15 -1.68 8.26
N LEU A 70 -4.05 -1.57 7.24
CA LEU A 70 -5.50 -1.71 7.43
C LEU A 70 -6.15 -2.17 6.13
N VAL A 71 -7.06 -3.12 6.23
CA VAL A 71 -7.96 -3.55 5.14
C VAL A 71 -9.40 -3.24 5.51
N ILE A 72 -10.13 -2.61 4.60
CA ILE A 72 -11.55 -2.27 4.75
C ILE A 72 -12.31 -2.86 3.57
N LYS A 73 -13.38 -3.60 3.85
CA LYS A 73 -14.26 -4.20 2.86
C LYS A 73 -15.69 -3.69 3.04
N GLY A 74 -16.40 -3.55 1.94
CA GLY A 74 -17.77 -3.06 1.97
C GLY A 74 -18.46 -3.15 0.63
N GLU A 75 -19.57 -2.46 0.51
CA GLU A 75 -20.43 -2.42 -0.67
C GLU A 75 -20.81 -1.00 -1.05
N SER A 76 -21.13 -0.80 -2.31
CA SER A 76 -21.71 0.40 -2.87
C SER A 76 -22.84 0.01 -3.83
N GLU A 77 -23.56 0.99 -4.38
CA GLU A 77 -24.57 0.72 -5.43
C GLU A 77 -23.99 0.08 -6.70
N LYS A 78 -22.67 0.21 -6.92
CA LYS A 78 -21.98 -0.37 -8.07
C LYS A 78 -21.34 -1.74 -7.79
N GLY A 79 -21.48 -2.24 -6.57
CA GLY A 79 -20.90 -3.51 -6.14
C GLY A 79 -19.91 -3.37 -4.98
N ARG A 80 -19.15 -4.42 -4.77
CA ARG A 80 -18.20 -4.51 -3.65
C ARG A 80 -17.04 -3.54 -3.81
N ILE A 81 -16.57 -3.05 -2.68
CA ILE A 81 -15.44 -2.12 -2.58
C ILE A 81 -14.43 -2.63 -1.56
N LEU A 82 -13.17 -2.40 -1.87
CA LEU A 82 -12.04 -2.81 -1.06
C LEU A 82 -11.05 -1.64 -0.94
N ALA A 83 -10.65 -1.30 0.28
CA ALA A 83 -9.52 -0.41 0.52
C ALA A 83 -8.42 -1.18 1.28
N CYS A 84 -7.21 -1.15 0.75
CA CYS A 84 -6.00 -1.60 1.43
C CYS A 84 -5.17 -0.36 1.74
N ILE A 85 -4.90 -0.07 3.00
CA ILE A 85 -4.29 1.18 3.44
C ILE A 85 -2.85 0.92 3.88
N GLU A 86 -1.94 1.77 3.42
CA GLU A 86 -0.57 1.90 3.95
C GLU A 86 -0.46 3.21 4.70
N ALA A 87 -0.08 3.18 5.97
CA ALA A 87 0.04 4.34 6.84
C ALA A 87 1.51 4.75 7.04
N LYS A 88 1.78 6.03 7.01
CA LYS A 88 3.08 6.61 7.31
C LYS A 88 2.92 7.88 8.15
N VAL A 89 3.93 8.18 8.93
CA VAL A 89 4.20 9.54 9.41
C VAL A 89 5.37 10.06 8.56
N ASP A 90 6.58 9.70 8.90
CA ASP A 90 7.78 10.03 8.13
C ASP A 90 8.69 8.81 7.87
N GLU A 91 8.20 7.62 8.21
CA GLU A 91 8.93 6.37 8.03
C GLU A 91 9.03 6.01 6.54
N LYS A 92 10.17 5.46 6.15
CA LYS A 92 10.42 5.00 4.78
C LYS A 92 9.46 3.86 4.37
N PHE A 93 9.21 3.73 3.08
CA PHE A 93 8.64 2.49 2.51
C PHE A 93 9.67 1.36 2.53
N GLY A 94 9.89 0.80 3.72
CA GLY A 94 10.91 -0.20 3.95
C GLY A 94 12.36 0.30 3.79
N ASN A 95 13.31 -0.58 4.02
CA ASN A 95 14.72 -0.22 4.02
C ASN A 95 15.39 -0.40 2.65
N GLU A 96 14.76 -1.14 1.72
CA GLU A 96 15.40 -1.58 0.49
C GLU A 96 14.64 -1.11 -0.75
N VAL A 97 15.38 -0.59 -1.72
CA VAL A 97 14.89 -0.48 -3.10
C VAL A 97 15.03 -1.83 -3.79
N LEU A 98 14.26 -2.04 -4.85
CA LEU A 98 14.10 -3.35 -5.50
C LEU A 98 15.42 -3.97 -5.95
N ASN A 99 16.32 -3.18 -6.54
CA ASN A 99 17.65 -3.66 -6.95
C ASN A 99 18.49 -4.17 -5.75
N GLN A 100 18.47 -3.45 -4.63
CA GLN A 100 19.19 -3.84 -3.42
C GLN A 100 18.58 -5.11 -2.81
N ALA A 101 17.23 -5.15 -2.74
CA ALA A 101 16.48 -6.31 -2.26
C ALA A 101 16.81 -7.56 -3.09
N TYR A 102 16.88 -7.43 -4.42
CA TYR A 102 17.21 -8.54 -5.31
C TYR A 102 18.66 -9.01 -5.14
N LYS A 103 19.64 -8.09 -5.10
CA LYS A 103 21.05 -8.44 -4.85
C LYS A 103 21.23 -9.20 -3.53
N LYS A 104 20.58 -8.73 -2.47
CA LYS A 104 20.60 -9.40 -1.18
C LYS A 104 19.91 -10.76 -1.22
N ALA A 105 18.78 -10.88 -1.91
CA ALA A 105 18.07 -12.14 -2.07
C ALA A 105 18.91 -13.20 -2.80
N LYS A 106 19.70 -12.81 -3.81
CA LYS A 106 20.67 -13.71 -4.48
C LYS A 106 21.77 -14.19 -3.51
N GLN A 107 22.32 -13.30 -2.68
CA GLN A 107 23.29 -13.67 -1.66
C GLN A 107 22.68 -14.58 -0.58
N ASP A 108 21.46 -14.25 -0.12
CA ASP A 108 20.74 -15.06 0.85
C ASP A 108 20.43 -16.46 0.28
N LYS A 109 20.16 -16.60 -1.02
CA LYS A 109 19.91 -17.88 -1.67
C LYS A 109 21.12 -18.80 -1.64
N ILE A 110 22.33 -18.26 -1.76
CA ILE A 110 23.57 -19.01 -1.63
C ILE A 110 23.75 -19.55 -0.20
N LYS A 111 23.47 -18.70 0.80
CA LYS A 111 23.60 -19.05 2.22
C LYS A 111 22.45 -19.92 2.72
N TYR A 112 21.26 -19.68 2.20
CA TYR A 112 20.02 -20.34 2.58
C TYR A 112 19.30 -20.86 1.32
N PRO A 113 19.65 -22.06 0.80
CA PRO A 113 19.12 -22.58 -0.47
C PRO A 113 17.57 -22.66 -0.55
N ASN A 114 16.91 -22.81 0.61
CA ASN A 114 15.45 -22.85 0.70
C ASN A 114 14.78 -21.47 0.76
N SER A 115 15.55 -20.36 0.68
CA SER A 115 14.99 -19.02 0.64
C SER A 115 14.24 -18.79 -0.68
N ASN A 116 12.98 -18.37 -0.57
CA ASN A 116 12.13 -18.04 -1.73
C ASN A 116 12.17 -16.55 -2.11
N ARG A 117 12.97 -15.74 -1.40
CA ARG A 117 12.96 -14.28 -1.59
C ARG A 117 13.36 -13.86 -3.01
N GLN A 118 14.35 -14.52 -3.58
CA GLN A 118 14.79 -14.25 -4.96
C GLN A 118 13.65 -14.51 -5.94
N ASN A 119 13.09 -15.72 -5.93
CA ASN A 119 11.99 -16.10 -6.83
C ASN A 119 10.79 -15.16 -6.69
N ARG A 120 10.45 -14.79 -5.44
CA ARG A 120 9.38 -13.83 -5.16
C ARG A 120 9.62 -12.48 -5.85
N ILE A 121 10.83 -11.94 -5.78
CA ILE A 121 11.17 -10.68 -6.42
C ILE A 121 11.08 -10.80 -7.94
N GLU A 122 11.59 -11.89 -8.51
CA GLU A 122 11.54 -12.17 -9.94
C GLU A 122 10.09 -12.23 -10.45
N GLU A 123 9.22 -12.98 -9.76
CA GLU A 123 7.80 -13.08 -10.08
C GLU A 123 7.07 -11.72 -9.99
N LEU A 124 7.39 -10.90 -8.99
CA LEU A 124 6.79 -9.57 -8.85
C LEU A 124 7.25 -8.59 -9.95
N CYS A 125 8.54 -8.65 -10.34
CA CYS A 125 9.07 -7.83 -11.42
C CYS A 125 8.44 -8.20 -12.76
N ASP A 126 8.36 -9.48 -13.06
CA ASP A 126 7.74 -9.99 -14.28
C ASP A 126 6.26 -9.59 -14.34
N LYS A 127 5.50 -9.91 -13.29
CA LYS A 127 4.05 -9.72 -13.24
C LYS A 127 3.60 -8.25 -13.28
N TYR A 128 4.28 -7.37 -12.56
CA TYR A 128 3.80 -5.99 -12.33
C TYR A 128 4.58 -4.92 -13.07
N LEU A 129 5.88 -5.13 -13.29
CA LEU A 129 6.75 -4.19 -14.00
C LEU A 129 7.01 -4.61 -15.45
N ASN A 130 6.74 -5.88 -15.79
CA ASN A 130 7.06 -6.47 -17.10
C ASN A 130 8.56 -6.34 -17.45
N VAL A 131 9.41 -6.55 -16.45
CA VAL A 131 10.86 -6.51 -16.58
C VAL A 131 11.50 -7.67 -15.82
N SER A 132 12.68 -8.13 -16.30
CA SER A 132 13.49 -9.04 -15.51
C SER A 132 14.06 -8.31 -14.27
N ALA A 133 14.06 -8.96 -13.11
CA ALA A 133 14.67 -8.42 -11.90
C ALA A 133 16.17 -8.11 -12.08
N GLU A 134 16.85 -8.82 -12.99
CA GLU A 134 18.25 -8.59 -13.32
C GLU A 134 18.49 -7.30 -14.12
N SER A 135 17.48 -6.82 -14.86
CA SER A 135 17.58 -5.59 -15.66
C SER A 135 17.47 -4.32 -14.84
N ILE A 136 16.99 -4.41 -13.59
CA ILE A 136 16.81 -3.25 -12.72
C ILE A 136 18.16 -2.80 -12.17
N LYS A 137 18.60 -1.61 -12.55
CA LYS A 137 19.87 -1.01 -12.15
C LYS A 137 19.68 0.04 -11.05
N PHE A 138 20.75 0.33 -10.32
CA PHE A 138 20.74 1.44 -9.37
C PHE A 138 20.49 2.76 -10.13
N GLY A 139 19.54 3.57 -9.64
CA GLY A 139 19.14 4.82 -10.31
C GLY A 139 18.16 4.67 -11.48
N ASP A 140 17.82 3.43 -11.88
CA ASP A 140 16.77 3.15 -12.85
C ASP A 140 15.41 3.64 -12.31
N GLU A 141 14.55 4.15 -13.19
CA GLU A 141 13.19 4.59 -12.82
C GLU A 141 12.33 3.44 -12.28
N ASN A 142 12.64 2.19 -12.68
CA ASN A 142 12.00 0.99 -12.15
C ASN A 142 12.58 0.55 -10.80
N ASN A 143 13.60 1.23 -10.28
CA ASN A 143 14.21 0.90 -8.98
C ASN A 143 13.43 1.50 -7.82
N ILE A 144 12.23 1.01 -7.64
CA ILE A 144 11.23 1.44 -6.65
C ILE A 144 11.47 0.80 -5.28
N ARG A 145 10.78 1.27 -4.26
CA ARG A 145 10.76 0.62 -2.94
C ARG A 145 10.10 -0.76 -3.03
N TYR A 146 10.80 -1.77 -2.55
CA TYR A 146 10.30 -3.15 -2.55
C TYR A 146 9.02 -3.31 -1.75
N GLN A 147 8.84 -2.54 -0.66
CA GLN A 147 7.60 -2.53 0.12
C GLN A 147 6.39 -2.09 -0.70
N LEU A 148 6.53 -1.06 -1.57
CA LEU A 148 5.41 -0.60 -2.40
C LEU A 148 4.97 -1.66 -3.42
N LEU A 149 5.91 -2.46 -3.95
CA LEU A 149 5.56 -3.56 -4.84
C LEU A 149 4.83 -4.69 -4.11
N HIS A 150 5.23 -5.01 -2.88
CA HIS A 150 4.51 -5.94 -2.01
C HIS A 150 3.11 -5.42 -1.65
N TYR A 151 3.00 -4.12 -1.38
CA TYR A 151 1.73 -3.49 -1.05
C TYR A 151 0.75 -3.63 -2.22
N LEU A 152 1.18 -3.32 -3.45
CA LEU A 152 0.38 -3.55 -4.65
C LEU A 152 -0.03 -5.02 -4.79
N ALA A 153 0.93 -5.93 -4.69
CA ALA A 153 0.67 -7.36 -4.89
C ALA A 153 -0.32 -7.91 -3.87
N GLY A 154 -0.18 -7.54 -2.59
CA GLY A 154 -1.10 -7.92 -1.53
C GLY A 154 -2.50 -7.35 -1.75
N SER A 155 -2.60 -6.09 -2.14
CA SER A 155 -3.90 -5.43 -2.40
C SER A 155 -4.65 -6.06 -3.58
N ILE A 156 -3.94 -6.43 -4.65
CA ILE A 156 -4.55 -7.13 -5.81
C ILE A 156 -5.01 -8.53 -5.40
N CYS A 157 -4.27 -9.24 -4.56
CA CYS A 157 -4.68 -10.56 -4.10
C CYS A 157 -5.86 -10.53 -3.12
N GLU A 158 -6.04 -9.43 -2.37
CA GLU A 158 -7.25 -9.22 -1.55
C GLU A 158 -8.49 -8.95 -2.39
N ALA A 159 -8.34 -8.32 -3.55
CA ALA A 159 -9.42 -8.18 -4.52
C ALA A 159 -9.70 -9.55 -5.13
N ASN A 160 -10.80 -10.17 -4.74
CA ASN A 160 -11.23 -11.45 -5.30
C ASN A 160 -11.99 -11.24 -6.62
N GLU A 161 -12.38 -12.34 -7.30
CA GLU A 161 -13.10 -12.28 -8.58
C GLU A 161 -14.41 -11.46 -8.54
N LYS A 162 -14.97 -11.20 -7.36
CA LYS A 162 -16.20 -10.43 -7.19
C LYS A 162 -15.94 -8.94 -6.96
N ASP A 163 -14.77 -8.60 -6.41
CA ASP A 163 -14.48 -7.22 -6.03
C ASP A 163 -13.92 -6.42 -7.21
N ASN A 164 -13.04 -6.97 -8.02
CA ASN A 164 -12.43 -6.39 -9.23
C ASN A 164 -11.92 -4.94 -9.10
N VAL A 165 -12.05 -4.33 -7.93
CA VAL A 165 -11.70 -2.94 -7.63
C VAL A 165 -11.02 -2.88 -6.28
N VAL A 166 -9.85 -2.26 -6.23
CA VAL A 166 -9.16 -1.96 -4.98
C VAL A 166 -8.68 -0.51 -4.95
N PHE A 167 -8.98 0.18 -3.87
CA PHE A 167 -8.38 1.47 -3.56
C PHE A 167 -7.20 1.29 -2.60
N MET A 168 -6.06 1.85 -2.96
CA MET A 168 -4.79 1.74 -2.26
C MET A 168 -4.32 3.11 -1.77
N PRO A 169 -4.93 3.71 -0.74
CA PRO A 169 -4.46 4.98 -0.21
C PRO A 169 -3.17 4.79 0.59
N ILE A 170 -2.18 5.64 0.30
CA ILE A 170 -1.05 5.87 1.18
C ILE A 170 -1.41 7.07 2.05
N MET A 171 -1.70 6.84 3.32
CA MET A 171 -2.07 7.89 4.27
C MET A 171 -0.84 8.35 5.05
N VAL A 172 -0.49 9.63 4.90
CA VAL A 172 0.64 10.26 5.58
C VAL A 172 0.13 11.22 6.63
N PHE A 173 0.30 10.84 7.88
CA PHE A 173 -0.15 11.64 9.01
C PHE A 173 0.94 12.64 9.44
N LYS A 174 0.62 13.92 9.38
CA LYS A 174 1.47 15.01 9.86
C LYS A 174 1.20 15.24 11.34
N THR A 175 1.78 14.40 12.17
CA THR A 175 1.77 14.52 13.64
C THR A 175 2.89 15.46 14.12
N ASP A 176 2.97 15.71 15.42
CA ASP A 176 4.08 16.47 16.02
C ASP A 176 5.45 15.82 15.78
N GLU A 177 5.48 14.49 15.57
CA GLU A 177 6.69 13.71 15.24
C GLU A 177 7.06 13.75 13.74
N TYR A 178 6.22 14.35 12.88
CA TYR A 178 6.45 14.38 11.44
C TYR A 178 7.66 15.22 11.04
N ASN A 179 8.60 14.61 10.35
CA ASN A 179 9.74 15.30 9.77
C ASN A 179 9.56 15.51 8.26
N LYS A 180 9.37 16.77 7.86
CA LYS A 180 9.11 17.14 6.47
C LYS A 180 10.14 16.57 5.48
N LYS A 181 11.44 16.64 5.80
CA LYS A 181 12.51 16.14 4.90
C LYS A 181 12.43 14.63 4.68
N LYS A 182 11.96 13.87 5.67
CA LYS A 182 11.73 12.44 5.52
C LYS A 182 10.43 12.17 4.75
N GLY A 183 9.37 12.93 5.02
CA GLY A 183 8.11 12.87 4.28
C GLY A 183 8.25 13.19 2.80
N ASP A 184 9.04 14.22 2.46
CA ASP A 184 9.34 14.57 1.06
C ASP A 184 9.96 13.36 0.30
N ARG A 185 10.84 12.56 0.95
CA ARG A 185 11.39 11.33 0.36
C ARG A 185 10.32 10.25 0.13
N ASN A 186 9.34 10.16 1.01
CA ASN A 186 8.22 9.23 0.82
C ASN A 186 7.40 9.64 -0.41
N ARG A 187 7.21 10.93 -0.63
CA ARG A 187 6.54 11.44 -1.81
C ARG A 187 7.33 11.13 -3.09
N GLU A 188 8.63 11.33 -3.09
CA GLU A 188 9.51 10.96 -4.22
C GLU A 188 9.47 9.45 -4.50
N ASP A 189 9.48 8.59 -3.47
CA ASP A 189 9.37 7.14 -3.61
C ASP A 189 8.01 6.74 -4.20
N TYR A 190 6.91 7.39 -3.78
CA TYR A 190 5.58 7.21 -4.35
C TYR A 190 5.55 7.62 -5.83
N ASP A 191 6.04 8.81 -6.17
CA ASP A 191 6.00 9.33 -7.55
C ASP A 191 6.82 8.42 -8.49
N ARG A 192 7.97 7.91 -8.04
CA ARG A 192 8.76 6.92 -8.78
C ARG A 192 7.98 5.62 -8.99
N PHE A 193 7.27 5.14 -7.96
CA PHE A 193 6.43 3.94 -8.04
C PHE A 193 5.29 4.13 -9.05
N ILE A 194 4.58 5.25 -9.01
CA ILE A 194 3.51 5.59 -9.95
C ILE A 194 4.03 5.60 -11.39
N LYS A 195 5.18 6.24 -11.62
CA LYS A 195 5.79 6.33 -12.94
C LYS A 195 6.22 4.96 -13.47
N ALA A 196 6.93 4.18 -12.65
CA ALA A 196 7.40 2.84 -13.03
C ALA A 196 6.25 1.90 -13.40
N LEU A 197 5.14 2.00 -12.69
CA LEU A 197 3.94 1.20 -12.91
C LEU A 197 2.94 1.86 -13.86
N LYS A 198 3.26 2.99 -14.47
CA LYS A 198 2.42 3.68 -15.48
C LYS A 198 0.97 3.87 -15.01
N PHE A 199 0.78 4.29 -13.76
CA PHE A 199 -0.53 4.69 -13.28
C PHE A 199 -0.95 6.01 -13.94
N GLU A 200 -2.18 6.08 -14.43
CA GLU A 200 -2.73 7.26 -15.10
C GLU A 200 -3.64 8.05 -14.15
N MET A 201 -3.65 9.37 -14.29
CA MET A 201 -4.55 10.23 -13.52
C MET A 201 -6.00 9.96 -13.93
N CYS A 202 -6.88 9.69 -12.96
CA CYS A 202 -8.30 9.49 -13.20
C CYS A 202 -9.20 10.45 -12.43
N ASN A 203 -8.69 11.09 -11.37
CA ASN A 203 -9.37 12.15 -10.64
C ASN A 203 -8.35 13.17 -10.15
N GLU A 204 -8.36 14.38 -10.75
CA GLU A 204 -7.39 15.43 -10.43
C GLU A 204 -7.65 16.07 -9.06
N GLU A 205 -8.89 16.26 -8.67
CA GLU A 205 -9.26 16.88 -7.39
C GLU A 205 -8.73 16.08 -6.20
N LYS A 206 -8.93 14.78 -6.20
CA LYS A 206 -8.46 13.87 -5.14
C LYS A 206 -7.10 13.26 -5.44
N GLN A 207 -6.45 13.64 -6.54
CA GLN A 207 -5.15 13.10 -6.97
C GLN A 207 -5.14 11.56 -7.05
N ILE A 208 -6.24 10.97 -7.55
CA ILE A 208 -6.36 9.54 -7.70
C ILE A 208 -5.82 9.12 -9.05
N ARG A 209 -5.02 8.06 -9.05
CA ARG A 209 -4.49 7.42 -10.26
C ARG A 209 -5.02 6.00 -10.37
N LYS A 210 -5.13 5.52 -11.60
CA LYS A 210 -5.68 4.20 -11.92
C LYS A 210 -4.70 3.41 -12.80
N ARG A 211 -4.66 2.10 -12.56
CA ARG A 211 -4.14 1.10 -13.50
C ARG A 211 -4.90 -0.20 -13.34
N THR A 212 -5.16 -0.91 -14.44
CA THR A 212 -5.75 -2.24 -14.41
C THR A 212 -4.66 -3.31 -14.47
N PHE A 213 -4.75 -4.30 -13.59
CA PHE A 213 -3.88 -5.48 -13.55
C PHE A 213 -4.74 -6.74 -13.71
N GLY A 214 -4.65 -7.39 -14.88
CA GLY A 214 -5.57 -8.47 -15.22
C GLY A 214 -7.01 -7.96 -15.27
N ASN A 215 -7.86 -8.47 -14.38
CA ASN A 215 -9.25 -8.06 -14.21
C ASN A 215 -9.48 -7.12 -13.02
N VAL A 216 -8.43 -6.67 -12.33
CA VAL A 216 -8.53 -5.80 -11.14
C VAL A 216 -8.19 -4.37 -11.49
N ASP A 217 -9.12 -3.46 -11.27
CA ASP A 217 -8.91 -2.02 -11.31
C ASP A 217 -8.29 -1.55 -10.00
N VAL A 218 -7.08 -1.04 -10.06
CA VAL A 218 -6.34 -0.52 -8.91
C VAL A 218 -6.35 0.99 -8.96
N TYR A 219 -6.88 1.60 -7.91
CA TYR A 219 -6.85 3.03 -7.67
C TYR A 219 -5.88 3.35 -6.54
N ILE A 220 -5.06 4.38 -6.70
CA ILE A 220 -4.07 4.77 -5.69
C ILE A 220 -4.04 6.28 -5.51
N SER A 221 -3.85 6.73 -4.27
CA SER A 221 -3.66 8.14 -3.94
C SER A 221 -2.68 8.30 -2.77
N TYR A 222 -1.95 9.41 -2.76
CA TYR A 222 -1.10 9.82 -1.64
C TYR A 222 -1.82 10.92 -0.87
N ILE A 223 -2.29 10.60 0.34
CA ILE A 223 -3.19 11.42 1.15
C ILE A 223 -2.42 11.96 2.34
N GLU A 224 -2.19 13.27 2.39
CA GLU A 224 -1.64 13.92 3.56
C GLU A 224 -2.76 14.34 4.51
N ILE A 225 -2.59 14.06 5.79
CA ILE A 225 -3.57 14.30 6.84
C ILE A 225 -2.88 15.06 7.99
N ASP A 226 -3.31 16.30 8.22
CA ASP A 226 -2.89 17.02 9.41
C ASP A 226 -3.58 16.40 10.62
N PHE A 227 -2.80 15.76 11.49
CA PHE A 227 -3.29 15.00 12.62
C PHE A 227 -2.71 15.58 13.92
N GLN A 228 -3.58 16.20 14.71
CA GLN A 228 -3.25 16.70 16.06
C GLN A 228 -3.70 15.64 17.06
N ASN A 229 -2.81 15.28 17.99
CA ASN A 229 -3.11 14.33 19.08
C ASN A 229 -4.08 14.92 20.10
#